data_380e8ae349a9975cd0d672a64ff89b8a
#
_entry.id   380e8ae349a9975cd0d672a64ff89b8a
#
_cell.length_a   1.000
_cell.length_b   1.000
_cell.length_c   1.000
_cell.angle_alpha   90.00
_cell.angle_beta   90.00
_cell.angle_gamma   90.00
#
_symmetry.space_group_name_H-M   'P 1'
#
loop_
_entity.id
_entity.type
_entity.pdbx_description
1 polymer ?
#
loop_
_entity_poly.entity_id
_entity_poly.type
_entity_poly.pdbx_seq_one_letter_code
_entity_poly.pdbx_strand_id
1 'polypeptide(L)'
;TVANKFGIKTEKYYQSCSLVRKQPDMKRMVMRYTYAIILLTICGVLSIVSSMYFMPCGILGFFILVGYEQMTLNAKAESMKAQIADELPRFLDLLQAELQIGMPIENAMLVICEKFPSLISTEFLRALSESQMGASGWQQAMEDVAARYDEETLSDFVLNVSTSYTKGVSIAATVSRKAEDIRETHVLAVKERAGKVTNTILLPMAIFQLMPMIVFLIIPI
;
A
#
# COMPACT_ATOMS: atom_id res chain seq x y z
N THR A 1 -7.95 -22.39 -14.34
CA THR A 1 -7.90 -22.28 -15.82
C THR A 1 -9.05 -21.43 -16.39
N VAL A 2 -10.20 -21.32 -15.69
CA VAL A 2 -11.35 -20.52 -16.14
C VAL A 2 -11.20 -19.04 -15.69
N ALA A 3 -10.61 -18.77 -14.53
CA ALA A 3 -10.42 -17.42 -13.98
C ALA A 3 -9.48 -16.53 -14.84
N ASN A 4 -8.51 -17.15 -15.50
CA ASN A 4 -7.56 -16.42 -16.36
C ASN A 4 -8.19 -15.91 -17.67
N LYS A 5 -9.34 -16.46 -18.05
CA LYS A 5 -10.08 -16.06 -19.27
C LYS A 5 -10.98 -14.84 -19.04
N PHE A 6 -11.24 -14.48 -17.77
CA PHE A 6 -12.07 -13.33 -17.38
C PHE A 6 -11.27 -12.10 -16.97
N GLY A 7 -9.94 -12.04 -17.23
CA GLY A 7 -9.13 -10.85 -16.99
C GLY A 7 -9.01 -10.43 -15.51
N ILE A 8 -9.40 -11.28 -14.59
CA ILE A 8 -9.21 -11.07 -13.16
C ILE A 8 -7.72 -11.30 -12.89
N LYS A 9 -6.99 -10.27 -12.56
CA LYS A 9 -5.60 -10.35 -12.10
C LYS A 9 -5.58 -11.07 -10.74
N THR A 10 -5.73 -12.40 -10.79
CA THR A 10 -5.78 -13.27 -9.60
C THR A 10 -4.55 -13.12 -8.74
N GLU A 11 -3.38 -12.88 -9.33
CA GLU A 11 -2.14 -12.64 -8.60
C GLU A 11 -2.22 -11.41 -7.67
N LYS A 12 -2.71 -10.27 -8.18
CA LYS A 12 -2.89 -9.07 -7.34
C LYS A 12 -3.90 -9.29 -6.21
N TYR A 13 -4.96 -10.06 -6.47
CA TYR A 13 -5.94 -10.40 -5.44
C TYR A 13 -5.32 -11.28 -4.34
N TYR A 14 -4.54 -12.29 -4.70
CA TYR A 14 -3.84 -13.14 -3.74
C TYR A 14 -2.79 -12.36 -2.95
N GLN A 15 -2.03 -11.48 -3.58
CA GLN A 15 -1.10 -10.57 -2.89
C GLN A 15 -1.85 -9.66 -1.91
N SER A 16 -2.94 -9.02 -2.31
CA SER A 16 -3.74 -8.16 -1.43
C SER A 16 -4.37 -8.94 -0.27
N CYS A 17 -4.80 -10.17 -0.48
CA CYS A 17 -5.29 -11.04 0.58
C CYS A 17 -4.20 -11.47 1.56
N SER A 18 -2.99 -11.73 1.08
CA SER A 18 -1.84 -12.07 1.93
C SER A 18 -1.41 -10.90 2.81
N LEU A 19 -1.45 -9.66 2.28
CA LEU A 19 -1.16 -8.44 3.02
C LEU A 19 -2.18 -8.17 4.12
N VAL A 20 -3.47 -8.25 3.80
CA VAL A 20 -4.56 -7.98 4.77
C VAL A 20 -4.78 -9.17 5.71
N ARG A 21 -4.05 -10.30 5.54
CA ARG A 21 -4.21 -11.55 6.32
C ARG A 21 -5.64 -12.07 6.39
N LYS A 22 -6.48 -11.68 5.47
CA LYS A 22 -7.79 -12.24 5.35
C LYS A 22 -7.62 -13.57 4.62
N GLN A 23 -7.86 -14.69 5.29
CA GLN A 23 -7.96 -15.96 4.60
C GLN A 23 -8.93 -15.77 3.44
N PRO A 24 -8.55 -16.15 2.20
CA PRO A 24 -9.47 -16.06 1.07
C PRO A 24 -10.66 -16.95 1.39
N ASP A 25 -11.70 -16.34 1.96
CA ASP A 25 -12.96 -17.04 2.24
C ASP A 25 -13.62 -17.37 0.91
N MET A 26 -13.11 -18.44 0.27
CA MET A 26 -13.67 -18.98 -0.99
C MET A 26 -15.17 -19.15 -0.90
N LYS A 27 -15.70 -19.50 0.30
CA LYS A 27 -17.14 -19.60 0.54
C LYS A 27 -17.88 -18.26 0.37
N ARG A 28 -17.33 -17.16 0.89
CA ARG A 28 -17.94 -15.83 0.75
C ARG A 28 -17.84 -15.31 -0.68
N MET A 29 -16.72 -15.58 -1.35
CA MET A 29 -16.53 -15.24 -2.75
C MET A 29 -17.53 -16.00 -3.64
N VAL A 30 -17.61 -17.32 -3.48
CA VAL A 30 -18.57 -18.15 -4.23
C VAL A 30 -20.02 -17.75 -3.91
N MET A 31 -20.37 -17.53 -2.64
CA MET A 31 -21.73 -17.09 -2.26
C MET A 31 -22.12 -15.76 -2.94
N ARG A 32 -21.20 -14.81 -3.06
CA ARG A 32 -21.50 -13.53 -3.72
C ARG A 32 -21.62 -13.64 -5.22
N TYR A 33 -20.77 -14.45 -5.86
CA TYR A 33 -20.95 -14.76 -7.28
C TYR A 33 -22.28 -15.45 -7.54
N THR A 34 -22.71 -16.35 -6.66
CA THR A 34 -24.03 -16.97 -6.77
C THR A 34 -25.17 -15.97 -6.56
N TYR A 35 -25.06 -15.05 -5.58
CA TYR A 35 -26.06 -13.98 -5.41
C TYR A 35 -26.08 -13.01 -6.60
N ALA A 36 -24.93 -12.65 -7.16
CA ALA A 36 -24.84 -11.79 -8.34
C ALA A 36 -25.45 -12.45 -9.58
N ILE A 37 -25.26 -13.76 -9.78
CA ILE A 37 -25.86 -14.53 -10.86
C ILE A 37 -27.37 -14.65 -10.65
N ILE A 38 -27.84 -14.93 -9.42
CA ILE A 38 -29.27 -14.99 -9.10
C ILE A 38 -29.94 -13.64 -9.36
N LEU A 39 -29.33 -12.54 -8.97
CA LEU A 39 -29.83 -11.19 -9.20
C LEU A 39 -29.91 -10.89 -10.71
N LEU A 40 -28.91 -11.29 -11.47
CA LEU A 40 -28.87 -11.11 -12.92
C LEU A 40 -29.97 -11.95 -13.62
N THR A 41 -30.20 -13.19 -13.17
CA THR A 41 -31.27 -14.05 -13.70
C THR A 41 -32.67 -13.51 -13.35
N ILE A 42 -32.89 -13.02 -12.13
CA ILE A 42 -34.14 -12.38 -11.71
C ILE A 42 -34.42 -11.12 -12.54
N CYS A 43 -33.43 -10.22 -12.71
CA CYS A 43 -33.58 -9.05 -13.56
C CYS A 43 -33.82 -9.40 -15.03
N GLY A 44 -33.21 -10.48 -15.53
CA GLY A 44 -33.42 -10.98 -16.88
C GLY A 44 -34.87 -11.45 -17.10
N VAL A 45 -35.43 -12.22 -16.14
CA VAL A 45 -36.83 -12.69 -16.20
C VAL A 45 -37.81 -11.53 -16.08
N LEU A 46 -37.56 -10.56 -15.19
CA LEU A 46 -38.38 -9.35 -15.06
C LEU A 46 -38.34 -8.46 -16.32
N SER A 47 -37.21 -8.41 -17.00
CA SER A 47 -37.06 -7.69 -18.26
C SER A 47 -37.94 -8.24 -19.40
N ILE A 48 -38.17 -9.56 -19.43
CA ILE A 48 -39.04 -10.22 -20.41
C ILE A 48 -40.51 -9.87 -20.15
N VAL A 49 -40.89 -9.67 -18.87
CA VAL A 49 -42.29 -9.48 -18.47
C VAL A 49 -42.72 -8.01 -18.45
N SER A 50 -41.81 -7.07 -18.15
CA SER A 50 -42.21 -5.71 -17.75
C SER A 50 -41.63 -4.53 -18.54
N SER A 51 -40.63 -4.64 -19.33
CA SER A 51 -40.03 -3.68 -20.26
C SER A 51 -38.50 -3.78 -20.29
N MET A 52 -37.90 -3.51 -21.43
CA MET A 52 -36.47 -3.56 -21.75
C MET A 52 -35.54 -2.67 -20.85
N TYR A 53 -36.11 -1.81 -20.00
CA TYR A 53 -35.38 -0.88 -19.13
C TYR A 53 -34.74 -1.52 -17.88
N PHE A 54 -35.17 -2.71 -17.47
CA PHE A 54 -34.60 -3.38 -16.27
C PHE A 54 -33.28 -4.12 -16.55
N MET A 55 -32.95 -4.40 -17.80
CA MET A 55 -31.74 -5.11 -18.20
C MET A 55 -30.44 -4.31 -17.88
N PRO A 56 -30.31 -3.02 -18.20
CA PRO A 56 -29.11 -2.26 -17.84
C PRO A 56 -28.92 -2.09 -16.34
N CYS A 57 -30.00 -2.04 -15.56
CA CYS A 57 -29.94 -1.95 -14.10
C CYS A 57 -29.38 -3.21 -13.45
N GLY A 58 -29.71 -4.39 -13.96
CA GLY A 58 -29.17 -5.68 -13.51
C GLY A 58 -27.68 -5.84 -13.81
N ILE A 59 -27.24 -5.40 -14.99
CA ILE A 59 -25.83 -5.42 -15.41
C ILE A 59 -25.00 -4.47 -14.51
N LEU A 60 -25.51 -3.29 -14.25
CA LEU A 60 -24.86 -2.26 -13.42
C LEU A 60 -24.73 -2.75 -11.96
N GLY A 61 -25.78 -3.35 -11.40
CA GLY A 61 -25.76 -3.96 -10.07
C GLY A 61 -24.75 -5.12 -9.95
N PHE A 62 -24.63 -5.95 -10.99
CA PHE A 62 -23.64 -7.02 -11.06
C PHE A 62 -22.21 -6.47 -11.02
N PHE A 63 -21.90 -5.45 -11.83
CA PHE A 63 -20.58 -4.82 -11.83
C PHE A 63 -20.23 -4.16 -10.50
N ILE A 64 -21.19 -3.53 -9.84
CA ILE A 64 -20.98 -2.91 -8.52
C ILE A 64 -20.68 -4.01 -7.47
N LEU A 65 -21.47 -5.09 -7.41
CA LEU A 65 -21.29 -6.16 -6.42
C LEU A 65 -19.95 -6.90 -6.59
N VAL A 66 -19.53 -7.15 -7.81
CA VAL A 66 -18.28 -7.86 -8.10
C VAL A 66 -17.05 -6.95 -7.93
N GLY A 67 -17.14 -5.68 -8.34
CA GLY A 67 -16.02 -4.74 -8.31
C GLY A 67 -15.73 -4.15 -6.93
N TYR A 68 -16.74 -3.98 -6.09
CA TYR A 68 -16.62 -3.27 -4.82
C TYR A 68 -15.62 -3.93 -3.84
N GLU A 69 -15.58 -5.26 -3.76
CA GLU A 69 -14.65 -5.93 -2.83
C GLU A 69 -13.20 -5.93 -3.31
N GLN A 70 -12.98 -6.06 -4.62
CA GLN A 70 -11.64 -5.96 -5.18
C GLN A 70 -11.08 -4.55 -4.97
N MET A 71 -11.92 -3.53 -5.11
CA MET A 71 -11.53 -2.14 -4.90
C MET A 71 -11.20 -1.86 -3.44
N THR A 72 -11.98 -2.38 -2.50
CA THR A 72 -11.73 -2.18 -1.05
C THR A 72 -10.52 -2.95 -0.54
N LEU A 73 -10.27 -4.16 -1.02
CA LEU A 73 -9.08 -4.95 -0.65
C LEU A 73 -7.80 -4.33 -1.21
N ASN A 74 -7.81 -3.93 -2.48
CA ASN A 74 -6.68 -3.26 -3.09
C ASN A 74 -6.39 -1.90 -2.41
N ALA A 75 -7.42 -1.11 -2.12
CA ALA A 75 -7.25 0.16 -1.40
C ALA A 75 -6.65 -0.05 -0.01
N LYS A 76 -7.05 -1.12 0.70
CA LYS A 76 -6.49 -1.45 2.00
C LYS A 76 -5.05 -1.94 1.90
N ALA A 77 -4.72 -2.76 0.92
CA ALA A 77 -3.36 -3.22 0.66
C ALA A 77 -2.43 -2.03 0.32
N GLU A 78 -2.87 -1.13 -0.55
CA GLU A 78 -2.13 0.09 -0.89
C GLU A 78 -1.97 1.02 0.32
N SER A 79 -2.99 1.15 1.16
CA SER A 79 -2.87 1.95 2.39
C SER A 79 -1.86 1.35 3.38
N MET A 80 -1.78 0.02 3.49
CA MET A 80 -0.78 -0.64 4.33
C MET A 80 0.64 -0.46 3.78
N LYS A 81 0.83 -0.54 2.46
CA LYS A 81 2.12 -0.23 1.82
C LYS A 81 2.55 1.20 2.08
N ALA A 82 1.65 2.17 1.86
CA ALA A 82 1.90 3.57 2.12
C ALA A 82 2.24 3.83 3.61
N GLN A 83 1.53 3.16 4.52
CA GLN A 83 1.81 3.28 5.95
C GLN A 83 3.21 2.76 6.30
N ILE A 84 3.65 1.63 5.75
CA ILE A 84 5.01 1.11 5.96
C ILE A 84 6.05 2.10 5.41
N ALA A 85 5.84 2.65 4.22
CA ALA A 85 6.75 3.63 3.64
C ALA A 85 6.87 4.91 4.51
N ASP A 86 5.76 5.36 5.11
CA ASP A 86 5.75 6.52 6.00
C ASP A 86 6.38 6.23 7.37
N GLU A 87 6.26 5.00 7.89
CA GLU A 87 6.82 4.59 9.19
C GLU A 87 8.31 4.22 9.12
N LEU A 88 8.77 3.75 7.95
CA LEU A 88 10.12 3.23 7.73
C LEU A 88 11.23 4.23 8.11
N PRO A 89 11.18 5.53 7.75
CA PRO A 89 12.23 6.48 8.12
C PRO A 89 12.45 6.54 9.63
N ARG A 90 11.36 6.60 10.40
CA ARG A 90 11.42 6.65 11.85
C ARG A 90 11.94 5.35 12.45
N PHE A 91 11.55 4.22 11.89
CA PHE A 91 12.07 2.91 12.29
C PHE A 91 13.58 2.83 12.08
N LEU A 92 14.08 3.33 10.95
CA LEU A 92 15.51 3.35 10.64
C LEU A 92 16.31 4.30 11.53
N ASP A 93 15.77 5.46 11.88
CA ASP A 93 16.40 6.39 12.83
C ASP A 93 16.61 5.72 14.20
N LEU A 94 15.60 4.99 14.69
CA LEU A 94 15.70 4.23 15.93
C LEU A 94 16.70 3.07 15.81
N LEU A 95 16.67 2.34 14.70
CA LEU A 95 17.60 1.24 14.45
C LEU A 95 19.05 1.72 14.38
N GLN A 96 19.28 2.85 13.73
CA GLN A 96 20.59 3.49 13.68
C GLN A 96 21.10 3.81 15.09
N ALA A 97 20.27 4.37 15.95
CA ALA A 97 20.65 4.73 17.31
C ALA A 97 21.06 3.48 18.14
N GLU A 98 20.30 2.40 18.07
CA GLU A 98 20.61 1.17 18.78
C GLU A 98 21.87 0.46 18.22
N LEU A 99 22.10 0.53 16.91
CA LEU A 99 23.32 -0.02 16.28
C LEU A 99 24.57 0.81 16.61
N GLN A 100 24.46 2.11 16.81
CA GLN A 100 25.59 2.99 17.16
C GLN A 100 26.15 2.70 18.55
N ILE A 101 25.33 2.22 19.48
CA ILE A 101 25.80 1.77 20.80
C ILE A 101 26.38 0.35 20.79
N GLY A 102 26.48 -0.27 19.60
CA GLY A 102 27.11 -1.58 19.40
C GLY A 102 26.18 -2.77 19.62
N MET A 103 24.86 -2.56 19.64
CA MET A 103 23.90 -3.65 19.79
C MET A 103 23.85 -4.50 18.50
N PRO A 104 23.82 -5.85 18.60
CA PRO A 104 23.58 -6.71 17.44
C PRO A 104 22.25 -6.41 16.79
N ILE A 105 22.18 -6.47 15.46
CA ILE A 105 21.00 -6.05 14.68
C ILE A 105 19.72 -6.79 15.08
N GLU A 106 19.81 -8.08 15.39
CA GLU A 106 18.67 -8.89 15.81
C GLU A 106 18.05 -8.34 17.10
N ASN A 107 18.89 -8.05 18.10
CA ASN A 107 18.45 -7.49 19.38
C ASN A 107 17.96 -6.05 19.21
N ALA A 108 18.64 -5.24 18.41
CA ALA A 108 18.22 -3.87 18.11
C ALA A 108 16.82 -3.83 17.50
N MET A 109 16.56 -4.70 16.50
CA MET A 109 15.23 -4.81 15.90
C MET A 109 14.16 -5.24 16.89
N LEU A 110 14.43 -6.24 17.74
CA LEU A 110 13.47 -6.68 18.77
C LEU A 110 13.12 -5.55 19.74
N VAL A 111 14.13 -4.85 20.25
CA VAL A 111 13.95 -3.72 21.19
C VAL A 111 13.11 -2.61 20.55
N ILE A 112 13.34 -2.29 19.30
CA ILE A 112 12.59 -1.25 18.60
C ILE A 112 11.17 -1.69 18.33
N CYS A 113 10.96 -2.93 17.89
CA CYS A 113 9.63 -3.48 17.67
C CYS A 113 8.76 -3.48 18.92
N GLU A 114 9.36 -3.61 20.10
CA GLU A 114 8.64 -3.51 21.38
C GLU A 114 8.34 -2.06 21.78
N LYS A 115 9.29 -1.14 21.54
CA LYS A 115 9.19 0.27 21.95
C LYS A 115 8.39 1.13 21.00
N PHE A 116 8.36 0.79 19.72
CA PHE A 116 7.70 1.57 18.66
C PHE A 116 6.54 0.76 18.06
N PRO A 117 5.33 0.88 18.61
CA PRO A 117 4.15 0.16 18.11
C PRO A 117 3.71 0.74 16.76
N SER A 118 4.13 0.08 15.69
CA SER A 118 3.84 0.45 14.31
C SER A 118 3.48 -0.79 13.49
N LEU A 119 2.99 -0.60 12.26
CA LEU A 119 2.71 -1.71 11.36
C LEU A 119 3.99 -2.46 11.01
N ILE A 120 5.04 -1.74 10.66
CA ILE A 120 6.35 -2.33 10.33
C ILE A 120 6.94 -3.09 11.51
N SER A 121 6.84 -2.55 12.73
CA SER A 121 7.31 -3.21 13.94
C SER A 121 6.56 -4.50 14.23
N THR A 122 5.25 -4.50 14.04
CA THR A 122 4.41 -5.69 14.25
C THR A 122 4.77 -6.81 13.27
N GLU A 123 5.01 -6.50 12.02
CA GLU A 123 5.39 -7.48 11.00
C GLU A 123 6.82 -8.00 11.21
N PHE A 124 7.75 -7.12 11.55
CA PHE A 124 9.13 -7.53 11.85
C PHE A 124 9.23 -8.36 13.13
N LEU A 125 8.56 -7.95 14.22
CA LEU A 125 8.54 -8.72 15.46
C LEU A 125 8.06 -10.15 15.24
N ARG A 126 7.03 -10.28 14.43
CA ARG A 126 6.48 -11.57 14.08
C ARG A 126 7.44 -12.40 13.24
N ALA A 127 8.01 -11.82 12.16
CA ALA A 127 8.99 -12.51 11.33
C ALA A 127 10.20 -12.97 12.14
N LEU A 128 10.69 -12.13 13.05
CA LEU A 128 11.77 -12.49 13.97
C LEU A 128 11.37 -13.57 14.97
N SER A 129 10.15 -13.55 15.49
CA SER A 129 9.67 -14.60 16.41
C SER A 129 9.52 -15.96 15.69
N GLU A 130 9.02 -15.95 14.45
CA GLU A 130 8.94 -17.15 13.61
C GLU A 130 10.35 -17.70 13.30
N SER A 131 11.32 -16.84 13.05
CA SER A 131 12.72 -17.19 12.84
C SER A 131 13.35 -17.84 14.09
N GLN A 132 13.11 -17.31 15.27
CA GLN A 132 13.64 -17.87 16.53
C GLN A 132 13.09 -19.26 16.84
N MET A 133 11.93 -19.63 16.32
CA MET A 133 11.36 -20.98 16.43
C MET A 133 12.02 -21.99 15.47
N GLY A 134 13.06 -21.59 14.72
CA GLY A 134 13.88 -22.49 13.91
C GLY A 134 13.42 -22.73 12.49
N ALA A 135 12.48 -21.93 11.97
CA ALA A 135 12.01 -22.09 10.59
C ALA A 135 12.99 -21.53 9.56
N SER A 136 13.66 -20.40 9.86
CA SER A 136 14.59 -19.72 8.94
C SER A 136 15.47 -18.71 9.72
N GLY A 137 16.57 -18.25 9.10
CA GLY A 137 17.37 -17.17 9.68
C GLY A 137 16.63 -15.83 9.66
N TRP A 138 17.03 -14.89 10.51
CA TRP A 138 16.41 -13.57 10.61
C TRP A 138 16.43 -12.80 9.26
N GLN A 139 17.47 -13.00 8.44
CA GLN A 139 17.57 -12.38 7.12
C GLN A 139 16.45 -12.84 6.20
N GLN A 140 16.24 -14.16 6.13
CA GLN A 140 15.17 -14.74 5.32
C GLN A 140 13.79 -14.27 5.79
N ALA A 141 13.60 -14.19 7.11
CA ALA A 141 12.35 -13.69 7.68
C ALA A 141 12.06 -12.23 7.27
N MET A 142 13.08 -11.38 7.23
CA MET A 142 12.95 -10.00 6.77
C MET A 142 12.72 -9.90 5.26
N GLU A 143 13.42 -10.72 4.47
CA GLU A 143 13.22 -10.80 3.02
C GLU A 143 11.78 -11.26 2.68
N ASP A 144 11.22 -12.19 3.43
CA ASP A 144 9.84 -12.63 3.28
C ASP A 144 8.82 -11.51 3.58
N VAL A 145 9.11 -10.66 4.57
CA VAL A 145 8.29 -9.47 4.85
C VAL A 145 8.41 -8.47 3.70
N ALA A 146 9.61 -8.17 3.24
CA ALA A 146 9.84 -7.24 2.12
C ALA A 146 9.14 -7.72 0.84
N ALA A 147 9.28 -9.00 0.50
CA ALA A 147 8.62 -9.61 -0.66
C ALA A 147 7.08 -9.58 -0.54
N ARG A 148 6.54 -9.73 0.66
CA ARG A 148 5.09 -9.70 0.91
C ARG A 148 4.49 -8.33 0.64
N TYR A 149 5.14 -7.28 1.14
CA TYR A 149 4.64 -5.91 0.98
C TYR A 149 4.97 -5.32 -0.40
N ASP A 150 6.05 -5.81 -1.05
CA ASP A 150 6.46 -5.36 -2.39
C ASP A 150 6.54 -3.82 -2.46
N GLU A 151 7.17 -3.24 -1.42
CA GLU A 151 7.45 -1.81 -1.31
C GLU A 151 8.93 -1.60 -1.58
N GLU A 152 9.26 -0.70 -2.49
CA GLU A 152 10.60 -0.52 -3.03
C GLU A 152 11.62 -0.15 -1.95
N THR A 153 11.28 0.82 -1.08
CA THR A 153 12.18 1.33 -0.06
C THR A 153 12.48 0.29 1.02
N LEU A 154 11.46 -0.49 1.41
CA LEU A 154 11.60 -1.59 2.36
C LEU A 154 12.45 -2.72 1.78
N SER A 155 12.21 -3.09 0.52
CA SER A 155 12.95 -4.14 -0.17
C SER A 155 14.42 -3.78 -0.31
N ASP A 156 14.71 -2.55 -0.70
CA ASP A 156 16.07 -2.02 -0.78
C ASP A 156 16.77 -2.02 0.57
N PHE A 157 16.07 -1.60 1.64
CA PHE A 157 16.61 -1.62 2.98
C PHE A 157 17.01 -3.04 3.40
N VAL A 158 16.10 -3.99 3.29
CA VAL A 158 16.32 -5.38 3.69
C VAL A 158 17.46 -6.00 2.89
N LEU A 159 17.50 -5.79 1.57
CA LEU A 159 18.56 -6.28 0.70
C LEU A 159 19.94 -5.72 1.10
N ASN A 160 20.03 -4.41 1.38
CA ASN A 160 21.27 -3.77 1.78
C ASN A 160 21.77 -4.29 3.13
N VAL A 161 20.87 -4.49 4.09
CA VAL A 161 21.22 -5.02 5.41
C VAL A 161 21.66 -6.48 5.32
N SER A 162 20.90 -7.33 4.63
CA SER A 162 21.21 -8.75 4.41
C SER A 162 22.57 -8.92 3.71
N THR A 163 22.80 -8.13 2.65
CA THR A 163 24.07 -8.12 1.92
C THR A 163 25.24 -7.66 2.80
N SER A 164 25.05 -6.62 3.62
CA SER A 164 26.09 -6.08 4.51
C SER A 164 26.46 -7.10 5.58
N TYR A 165 25.47 -7.79 6.14
CA TYR A 165 25.68 -8.86 7.11
C TYR A 165 26.50 -10.01 6.49
N THR A 166 26.10 -10.50 5.31
CA THR A 166 26.76 -11.60 4.61
C THR A 166 28.21 -11.27 4.22
N LYS A 167 28.48 -10.00 3.86
CA LYS A 167 29.81 -9.52 3.50
C LYS A 167 30.68 -9.11 4.70
N GLY A 168 30.15 -9.14 5.91
CA GLY A 168 30.85 -8.69 7.12
C GLY A 168 31.13 -7.18 7.13
N VAL A 169 30.36 -6.38 6.38
CA VAL A 169 30.46 -4.91 6.39
C VAL A 169 29.67 -4.37 7.58
N SER A 170 30.09 -3.20 8.09
CA SER A 170 29.38 -2.54 9.18
C SER A 170 27.91 -2.27 8.84
N ILE A 171 27.02 -2.99 9.49
CA ILE A 171 25.56 -2.80 9.33
C ILE A 171 25.15 -1.41 9.81
N ALA A 172 25.74 -0.92 10.90
CA ALA A 172 25.47 0.42 11.41
C ALA A 172 25.73 1.52 10.36
N ALA A 173 26.83 1.39 9.62
CA ALA A 173 27.16 2.34 8.53
C ALA A 173 26.17 2.22 7.36
N THR A 174 25.72 1.02 7.03
CA THR A 174 24.74 0.79 5.96
C THR A 174 23.36 1.34 6.34
N VAL A 175 22.92 1.09 7.57
CA VAL A 175 21.65 1.63 8.09
C VAL A 175 21.68 3.13 8.18
N SER A 176 22.76 3.73 8.70
CA SER A 176 22.92 5.19 8.76
C SER A 176 22.81 5.86 7.40
N ARG A 177 23.49 5.30 6.40
CA ARG A 177 23.45 5.84 5.03
C ARG A 177 22.05 5.74 4.44
N LYS A 178 21.36 4.61 4.65
CA LYS A 178 20.00 4.41 4.12
C LYS A 178 18.97 5.28 4.84
N ALA A 179 19.11 5.47 6.14
CA ALA A 179 18.28 6.39 6.91
C ALA A 179 18.37 7.84 6.39
N GLU A 180 19.59 8.31 6.13
CA GLU A 180 19.82 9.66 5.58
C GLU A 180 19.24 9.82 4.16
N ASP A 181 19.48 8.85 3.27
CA ASP A 181 18.95 8.81 1.91
C ASP A 181 17.41 8.88 1.89
N ILE A 182 16.75 8.07 2.72
CA ILE A 182 15.30 8.08 2.83
C ILE A 182 14.78 9.40 3.41
N ARG A 183 15.46 9.95 4.42
CA ARG A 183 15.11 11.23 5.02
C ARG A 183 15.20 12.38 4.00
N GLU A 184 16.26 12.42 3.20
CA GLU A 184 16.42 13.41 2.15
C GLU A 184 15.30 13.28 1.09
N THR A 185 15.03 12.08 0.63
CA THR A 185 13.94 11.79 -0.32
C THR A 185 12.58 12.20 0.24
N HIS A 186 12.32 11.94 1.50
CA HIS A 186 11.05 12.31 2.17
C HIS A 186 10.90 13.85 2.25
N VAL A 187 11.98 14.56 2.61
CA VAL A 187 11.97 16.02 2.64
C VAL A 187 11.74 16.62 1.26
N LEU A 188 12.34 16.06 0.22
CA LEU A 188 12.13 16.48 -1.17
C LEU A 188 10.70 16.25 -1.62
N ALA A 189 10.12 15.08 -1.31
CA ALA A 189 8.73 14.75 -1.63
C ALA A 189 7.73 15.70 -0.94
N VAL A 190 7.97 16.07 0.31
CA VAL A 190 7.15 17.06 1.04
C VAL A 190 7.25 18.44 0.40
N LYS A 191 8.46 18.89 0.04
CA LYS A 191 8.67 20.17 -0.66
C LYS A 191 7.97 20.21 -2.02
N GLU A 192 8.04 19.12 -2.77
CA GLU A 192 7.35 18.99 -4.07
C GLU A 192 5.83 19.07 -3.92
N ARG A 193 5.28 18.36 -2.91
CA ARG A 193 3.83 18.44 -2.61
C ARG A 193 3.42 19.86 -2.23
N ALA A 194 4.20 20.55 -1.39
CA ALA A 194 3.96 21.95 -1.04
C ALA A 194 4.01 22.87 -2.26
N GLY A 195 4.97 22.68 -3.16
CA GLY A 195 5.07 23.42 -4.42
C GLY A 195 3.89 23.20 -5.36
N LYS A 196 3.41 21.96 -5.47
CA LYS A 196 2.21 21.63 -6.27
C LYS A 196 0.95 22.31 -5.74
N VAL A 197 0.77 22.33 -4.42
CA VAL A 197 -0.37 23.02 -3.77
C VAL A 197 -0.33 24.52 -4.07
N THR A 198 0.84 25.15 -3.96
CA THR A 198 1.01 26.57 -4.27
C THR A 198 0.65 26.89 -5.72
N ASN A 199 1.12 26.10 -6.68
CA ASN A 199 0.80 26.28 -8.10
C ASN A 199 -0.68 26.03 -8.40
N THR A 200 -1.30 25.07 -7.74
CA THR A 200 -2.73 24.76 -7.92
C THR A 200 -3.62 25.89 -7.40
N ILE A 201 -3.20 26.63 -6.36
CA ILE A 201 -3.95 27.77 -5.81
C ILE A 201 -3.72 29.04 -6.65
N LEU A 202 -2.51 29.22 -7.21
CA LEU A 202 -2.20 30.41 -8.02
C LEU A 202 -3.06 30.51 -9.28
N LEU A 203 -3.36 29.40 -9.95
CA LEU A 203 -4.12 29.38 -11.19
C LEU A 203 -5.55 29.93 -11.03
N PRO A 204 -6.39 29.39 -10.12
CA PRO A 204 -7.74 29.94 -9.89
C PRO A 204 -7.71 31.35 -9.31
N MET A 205 -6.71 31.70 -8.48
CA MET A 205 -6.57 33.04 -7.96
C MET A 205 -6.26 34.07 -9.05
N ALA A 206 -5.37 33.73 -10.00
CA ALA A 206 -5.04 34.57 -11.15
C ALA A 206 -6.26 34.79 -12.05
N ILE A 207 -7.03 33.74 -12.36
CA ILE A 207 -8.25 33.83 -13.17
C ILE A 207 -9.29 34.73 -12.46
N PHE A 208 -9.49 34.53 -11.15
CA PHE A 208 -10.45 35.30 -10.38
C PHE A 208 -10.09 36.78 -10.27
N GLN A 209 -8.80 37.12 -10.29
CA GLN A 209 -8.31 38.50 -10.28
C GLN A 209 -8.34 39.16 -11.64
N LEU A 210 -8.05 38.42 -12.74
CA LEU A 210 -8.05 38.96 -14.09
C LEU A 210 -9.47 39.24 -14.62
N MET A 211 -10.46 38.40 -14.26
CA MET A 211 -11.85 38.55 -14.73
C MET A 211 -12.44 39.94 -14.43
N PRO A 212 -12.45 40.47 -13.18
CA PRO A 212 -12.99 41.80 -12.94
C PRO A 212 -12.19 42.91 -13.60
N MET A 213 -10.87 42.73 -13.75
CA MET A 213 -10.05 43.72 -14.43
C MET A 213 -10.38 43.84 -15.91
N ILE A 214 -10.64 42.76 -16.61
CA ILE A 214 -11.06 42.73 -18.02
C ILE A 214 -12.45 43.36 -18.18
N VAL A 215 -13.39 43.02 -17.28
CA VAL A 215 -14.75 43.62 -17.28
C VAL A 215 -14.68 45.14 -17.08
N PHE A 216 -13.83 45.62 -16.20
CA PHE A 216 -13.65 47.06 -15.93
C PHE A 216 -13.03 47.81 -17.11
N LEU A 217 -12.25 47.10 -17.93
CA LEU A 217 -11.58 47.69 -19.08
C LEU A 217 -12.49 47.75 -20.32
N ILE A 218 -13.49 46.84 -20.40
CA ILE A 218 -14.43 46.78 -21.56
C ILE A 218 -15.64 47.70 -21.37
N ILE A 219 -16.11 47.92 -20.12
CA ILE A 219 -17.30 48.74 -19.85
C ILE A 219 -17.20 50.22 -20.28
N PRO A 220 -16.02 50.91 -20.21
CA PRO A 220 -15.95 52.32 -20.61
C PRO A 220 -15.80 52.57 -22.14
N ILE A 221 -15.79 51.50 -22.98
CA ILE A 221 -15.80 51.61 -24.44
C ILE A 221 -17.22 51.42 -25.00
#